data_ffe1bccc5dc6d321d8d91f1f2dcf3b11
#
_entry.id   ffe1bccc5dc6d321d8d91f1f2dcf3b11
#
_cell.length_a   1.000
_cell.length_b   1.000
_cell.length_c   1.000
_cell.angle_alpha   90.00
_cell.angle_beta   90.00
_cell.angle_gamma   90.00
#
_symmetry.space_group_name_H-M   'P 1'
#
loop_
_entity.id
_entity.type
_entity.pdbx_description
1 polymer ?
#
loop_
_entity_poly.entity_id
_entity_poly.type
_entity_poly.pdbx_seq_one_letter_code
_entity_poly.pdbx_strand_id
1 'polypeptide(L)'
;MKIVRMMGLAVLTASALVLSMTAASAHDPDTAEGQAAARTFMADHIPAERHAVTGTAAGVPCVNGKADIYPCKNVDLLSVLPLSGLGGGNGNDIWGWTDPVSGKEYAIVGRTNGTAFVDLSTPTSPKFLGNLPSNGGSSSWRDMKVYKNHAFIVADFISGHGMQVFDLTRLRTVTTPQTFTADTLYKGFGPAHNIAINEETGFAYAIGSNTCSGGPHIVNIQSPKAPVKAGCVSQDGYTHDTQCVVYRGPDAAYRGKEICFNANEDTLTIVDVTDKARPVQISRKGYSGAQYSHQGWLTDDQRYFLLDDELDESRGTDKRTKTYVWDLAKLSAPVHTGVYNSPATAIDHNQYIKGRYSYQANYQAGLRILDVSGVASAQLSEVGYFDIYPSGNAANFNGAWSNYPYFSSGIVIVNGIEQGLVVVKPTFTTAGR
;
A
#
# COMPACT_ATOMS: atom_id res chain seq x y z
N MET A 1 19.20 54.30 -66.13
CA MET A 1 19.62 54.24 -64.72
C MET A 1 18.41 53.84 -63.88
N LYS A 2 18.26 52.60 -63.59
CA LYS A 2 17.15 52.07 -62.70
C LYS A 2 17.80 51.43 -61.46
N ILE A 3 17.52 52.02 -60.34
CA ILE A 3 17.98 51.57 -59.05
C ILE A 3 17.02 50.46 -58.58
N VAL A 4 17.53 49.24 -58.39
CA VAL A 4 16.80 48.13 -57.83
C VAL A 4 17.07 48.13 -56.30
N ARG A 5 16.02 48.32 -55.51
CA ARG A 5 16.07 48.14 -54.06
C ARG A 5 15.91 46.64 -53.74
N MET A 6 16.90 46.04 -53.14
CA MET A 6 16.78 44.72 -52.49
C MET A 6 16.14 44.89 -51.10
N MET A 7 14.97 44.26 -50.89
CA MET A 7 14.38 44.06 -49.59
C MET A 7 14.98 42.80 -49.00
N GLY A 8 15.70 42.96 -47.89
CA GLY A 8 16.15 41.84 -47.10
C GLY A 8 15.02 41.30 -46.22
N LEU A 9 14.72 39.99 -46.37
CA LEU A 9 13.78 39.28 -45.56
C LEU A 9 14.51 38.78 -44.31
N ALA A 10 14.23 39.35 -43.13
CA ALA A 10 14.73 38.86 -41.86
C ALA A 10 13.87 37.67 -41.42
N VAL A 11 14.45 36.47 -41.42
CA VAL A 11 13.85 35.28 -40.86
C VAL A 11 14.11 35.29 -39.35
N LEU A 12 13.07 35.60 -38.58
CA LEU A 12 13.08 35.38 -37.12
C LEU A 12 12.92 33.89 -36.85
N THR A 13 13.99 33.23 -36.50
CA THR A 13 13.95 31.86 -35.88
C THR A 13 13.50 32.02 -34.46
N ALA A 14 12.24 31.70 -34.18
CA ALA A 14 11.75 31.51 -32.82
C ALA A 14 12.33 30.16 -32.28
N SER A 15 13.37 30.27 -31.48
CA SER A 15 13.85 29.13 -30.68
C SER A 15 12.81 28.83 -29.60
N ALA A 16 12.01 27.81 -29.82
CA ALA A 16 11.17 27.26 -28.77
C ALA A 16 12.09 26.62 -27.70
N LEU A 17 12.22 27.31 -26.58
CA LEU A 17 12.81 26.72 -25.35
C LEU A 17 11.83 25.66 -24.90
N VAL A 18 12.09 24.40 -25.23
CA VAL A 18 11.45 23.26 -24.56
C VAL A 18 12.05 23.19 -23.15
N LEU A 19 11.38 23.82 -22.20
CA LEU A 19 11.60 23.47 -20.78
C LEU A 19 11.18 22.00 -20.65
N SER A 20 12.16 21.12 -20.55
CA SER A 20 11.95 19.80 -19.97
C SER A 20 11.63 20.04 -18.50
N MET A 21 10.36 20.11 -18.15
CA MET A 21 9.92 19.91 -16.78
C MET A 21 10.31 18.47 -16.45
N THR A 22 11.42 18.29 -15.74
CA THR A 22 11.62 17.10 -14.94
C THR A 22 10.43 17.07 -13.99
N ALA A 23 9.60 16.04 -14.08
CA ALA A 23 8.55 15.83 -13.10
C ALA A 23 9.24 15.77 -11.73
N ALA A 24 9.16 16.87 -10.98
CA ALA A 24 9.52 16.84 -9.57
C ALA A 24 8.54 15.87 -8.93
N SER A 25 9.05 14.92 -8.17
CA SER A 25 8.25 13.96 -7.42
C SER A 25 7.17 14.72 -6.64
N ALA A 26 5.91 14.47 -6.98
CA ALA A 26 4.77 15.17 -6.40
C ALA A 26 4.63 14.90 -4.89
N HIS A 27 5.47 14.02 -4.33
CA HIS A 27 5.41 13.55 -2.95
C HIS A 27 6.70 13.75 -2.14
N ASP A 28 7.67 14.53 -2.63
CA ASP A 28 8.79 14.92 -1.77
C ASP A 28 8.28 15.88 -0.68
N PRO A 29 8.15 15.42 0.59
CA PRO A 29 7.56 16.22 1.67
C PRO A 29 8.36 17.47 2.01
N ASP A 30 9.62 17.54 1.57
CA ASP A 30 10.51 18.66 1.82
C ASP A 30 10.42 19.73 0.72
N THR A 31 9.69 19.47 -0.37
CA THR A 31 9.44 20.46 -1.44
C THR A 31 8.11 21.17 -1.24
N ALA A 32 8.03 22.44 -1.71
CA ALA A 32 6.77 23.19 -1.70
C ALA A 32 5.69 22.52 -2.57
N GLU A 33 6.08 21.83 -3.63
CA GLU A 33 5.20 21.12 -4.55
C GLU A 33 4.67 19.83 -3.91
N GLY A 34 5.52 19.03 -3.25
CA GLY A 34 5.09 17.86 -2.49
C GLY A 34 4.15 18.22 -1.34
N GLN A 35 4.44 19.30 -0.62
CA GLN A 35 3.55 19.81 0.43
C GLN A 35 2.22 20.35 -0.13
N ALA A 36 2.21 20.92 -1.34
CA ALA A 36 0.99 21.37 -2.01
C ALA A 36 0.18 20.18 -2.52
N ALA A 37 0.82 19.17 -3.11
CA ALA A 37 0.19 17.92 -3.52
C ALA A 37 -0.45 17.20 -2.33
N ALA A 38 0.27 17.09 -1.21
CA ALA A 38 -0.26 16.53 0.03
C ALA A 38 -1.45 17.31 0.58
N ARG A 39 -1.42 18.64 0.55
CA ARG A 39 -2.57 19.45 0.98
C ARG A 39 -3.78 19.26 0.08
N THR A 40 -3.58 19.14 -1.23
CA THR A 40 -4.64 18.83 -2.19
C THR A 40 -5.20 17.43 -1.94
N PHE A 41 -4.34 16.44 -1.80
CA PHE A 41 -4.72 15.08 -1.46
C PHE A 41 -5.47 15.02 -0.12
N MET A 42 -4.99 15.71 0.93
CA MET A 42 -5.69 15.80 2.22
C MET A 42 -7.05 16.49 2.11
N ALA A 43 -7.17 17.53 1.27
CA ALA A 43 -8.46 18.23 1.05
C ALA A 43 -9.45 17.31 0.33
N ASP A 44 -8.99 16.52 -0.63
CA ASP A 44 -9.81 15.56 -1.38
C ASP A 44 -10.18 14.33 -0.54
N HIS A 45 -9.37 13.98 0.48
CA HIS A 45 -9.60 12.85 1.41
C HIS A 45 -10.38 13.23 2.68
N ILE A 46 -10.78 14.48 2.86
CA ILE A 46 -11.72 14.85 3.94
C ILE A 46 -13.12 14.69 3.35
N PRO A 47 -13.86 13.61 3.64
CA PRO A 47 -15.21 13.45 3.15
C PRO A 47 -16.07 14.59 3.69
N ALA A 48 -16.80 15.25 2.78
CA ALA A 48 -17.79 16.28 3.16
C ALA A 48 -18.92 15.67 4.02
N GLU A 49 -19.14 14.35 3.94
CA GLU A 49 -20.11 13.61 4.74
C GLU A 49 -19.47 12.35 5.32
N ARG A 50 -19.44 12.26 6.65
CA ARG A 50 -19.13 11.01 7.35
C ARG A 50 -20.35 10.12 7.32
N HIS A 51 -20.37 9.12 6.47
CA HIS A 51 -21.34 8.04 6.61
C HIS A 51 -20.94 7.22 7.84
N ALA A 52 -21.51 7.55 8.99
CA ALA A 52 -21.33 6.75 10.19
C ALA A 52 -21.92 5.37 9.94
N VAL A 53 -21.09 4.36 9.89
CA VAL A 53 -21.55 2.96 9.97
C VAL A 53 -22.06 2.80 11.41
N THR A 54 -23.39 2.93 11.58
CA THR A 54 -24.04 2.70 12.85
C THR A 54 -24.44 1.24 12.93
N GLY A 55 -23.63 0.43 13.55
CA GLY A 55 -24.01 -0.93 13.89
C GLY A 55 -22.80 -1.86 14.01
N THR A 56 -22.72 -2.60 15.08
CA THR A 56 -21.89 -3.79 15.23
C THR A 56 -22.69 -4.97 14.71
N ALA A 57 -22.84 -5.11 13.38
CA ALA A 57 -23.39 -6.34 12.82
C ALA A 57 -22.42 -7.47 13.10
N ALA A 58 -22.87 -8.54 13.74
CA ALA A 58 -22.04 -9.66 14.08
C ALA A 58 -22.47 -10.90 13.31
N GLY A 59 -21.54 -11.46 12.50
CA GLY A 59 -21.74 -12.74 11.85
C GLY A 59 -22.87 -12.73 10.80
N VAL A 60 -22.88 -11.75 9.87
CA VAL A 60 -23.89 -11.64 8.83
C VAL A 60 -23.41 -12.31 7.54
N PRO A 61 -24.03 -13.43 7.10
CA PRO A 61 -23.65 -14.06 5.85
C PRO A 61 -24.03 -13.20 4.64
N CYS A 62 -23.24 -13.33 3.57
CA CYS A 62 -23.54 -12.70 2.29
C CYS A 62 -24.65 -13.49 1.56
N VAL A 63 -25.86 -13.00 1.62
CA VAL A 63 -27.04 -13.64 1.01
C VAL A 63 -27.67 -12.69 0.00
N ASN A 64 -27.96 -13.19 -1.20
CA ASN A 64 -28.58 -12.42 -2.29
C ASN A 64 -27.81 -11.11 -2.60
N GLY A 65 -26.48 -11.16 -2.53
CA GLY A 65 -25.62 -10.02 -2.85
C GLY A 65 -25.45 -8.99 -1.75
N LYS A 66 -25.91 -9.28 -0.52
CA LYS A 66 -25.79 -8.37 0.62
C LYS A 66 -25.48 -9.07 1.93
N ALA A 67 -24.66 -8.43 2.76
CA ALA A 67 -24.49 -8.71 4.18
C ALA A 67 -24.84 -7.43 4.95
N ASP A 68 -26.01 -7.37 5.60
CA ASP A 68 -26.60 -6.16 6.15
C ASP A 68 -26.77 -5.08 5.04
N ILE A 69 -26.19 -3.89 5.20
CA ILE A 69 -26.24 -2.81 4.19
C ILE A 69 -25.18 -2.96 3.10
N TYR A 70 -24.18 -3.84 3.27
CA TYR A 70 -23.00 -3.95 2.43
C TYR A 70 -23.22 -4.87 1.23
N PRO A 71 -23.00 -4.41 -0.01
CA PRO A 71 -22.93 -5.28 -1.17
C PRO A 71 -21.80 -6.29 -1.03
N CYS A 72 -22.03 -7.54 -1.38
CA CYS A 72 -21.04 -8.59 -1.25
C CYS A 72 -21.24 -9.72 -2.26
N LYS A 73 -20.20 -10.53 -2.43
CA LYS A 73 -20.22 -11.79 -3.17
C LYS A 73 -19.22 -12.75 -2.52
N ASN A 74 -19.70 -13.90 -2.06
CA ASN A 74 -18.84 -14.94 -1.46
C ASN A 74 -17.91 -14.46 -0.32
N VAL A 75 -18.33 -13.43 0.41
CA VAL A 75 -17.58 -12.85 1.54
C VAL A 75 -18.58 -12.45 2.62
N ASP A 76 -18.52 -13.11 3.76
CA ASP A 76 -19.38 -12.83 4.91
C ASP A 76 -18.83 -11.70 5.77
N LEU A 77 -19.70 -10.89 6.35
CA LEU A 77 -19.34 -9.91 7.37
C LEU A 77 -19.25 -10.61 8.74
N LEU A 78 -18.11 -10.48 9.39
CA LEU A 78 -17.94 -10.94 10.77
C LEU A 78 -18.19 -9.82 11.78
N SER A 79 -17.60 -8.64 11.55
CA SER A 79 -17.83 -7.47 12.40
C SER A 79 -17.37 -6.17 11.75
N VAL A 80 -17.86 -5.05 12.29
CA VAL A 80 -17.36 -3.70 12.03
C VAL A 80 -17.03 -3.06 13.37
N LEU A 81 -15.80 -2.57 13.51
CA LEU A 81 -15.38 -1.76 14.65
C LEU A 81 -15.12 -0.32 14.16
N PRO A 82 -16.06 0.61 14.41
CA PRO A 82 -15.98 1.96 13.89
C PRO A 82 -14.81 2.74 14.48
N LEU A 83 -14.36 3.79 13.79
CA LEU A 83 -13.25 4.66 14.23
C LEU A 83 -13.45 5.20 15.65
N SER A 84 -14.68 5.51 16.04
CA SER A 84 -15.00 5.96 17.42
C SER A 84 -14.67 4.89 18.46
N GLY A 85 -14.82 3.60 18.12
CA GLY A 85 -14.44 2.47 18.96
C GLY A 85 -12.94 2.17 18.96
N LEU A 86 -12.19 2.77 18.03
CA LEU A 86 -10.73 2.63 17.88
C LEU A 86 -9.94 3.84 18.43
N GLY A 87 -10.61 4.84 19.01
CA GLY A 87 -9.97 6.06 19.52
C GLY A 87 -9.94 7.23 18.52
N GLY A 88 -10.81 7.21 17.51
CA GLY A 88 -11.04 8.30 16.55
C GLY A 88 -9.96 8.43 15.46
N GLY A 89 -9.99 9.54 14.75
CA GLY A 89 -9.20 9.77 13.55
C GLY A 89 -9.84 9.15 12.30
N ASN A 90 -9.19 9.26 11.13
CA ASN A 90 -9.55 8.54 9.92
C ASN A 90 -8.64 7.30 9.78
N GLY A 91 -9.14 6.22 9.15
CA GLY A 91 -8.37 5.04 8.86
C GLY A 91 -7.34 5.27 7.75
N ASN A 92 -6.28 4.48 7.75
CA ASN A 92 -5.30 4.37 6.67
C ASN A 92 -4.79 2.91 6.59
N ASP A 93 -3.49 2.64 6.54
CA ASP A 93 -3.03 1.27 6.35
C ASP A 93 -3.35 0.34 7.54
N ILE A 94 -3.25 -0.96 7.31
CA ILE A 94 -3.55 -2.01 8.28
C ILE A 94 -2.59 -3.19 8.08
N TRP A 95 -2.20 -3.81 9.19
CA TRP A 95 -1.48 -5.07 9.15
C TRP A 95 -2.03 -6.06 10.17
N GLY A 96 -1.60 -7.31 10.08
CA GLY A 96 -1.97 -8.36 11.02
C GLY A 96 -0.77 -8.91 11.77
N TRP A 97 -1.02 -9.44 12.97
CA TRP A 97 -0.07 -10.24 13.73
C TRP A 97 -0.75 -11.46 14.31
N THR A 98 -0.14 -12.62 14.08
CA THR A 98 -0.51 -13.86 14.81
C THR A 98 0.52 -14.10 15.89
N ASP A 99 0.08 -14.15 17.14
CA ASP A 99 0.96 -14.46 18.26
C ASP A 99 1.46 -15.91 18.17
N PRO A 100 2.75 -16.16 17.97
CA PRO A 100 3.27 -17.51 17.80
C PRO A 100 3.14 -18.42 19.05
N VAL A 101 2.85 -17.84 20.21
CA VAL A 101 2.71 -18.59 21.47
C VAL A 101 1.26 -19.01 21.69
N SER A 102 0.31 -18.12 21.48
CA SER A 102 -1.11 -18.38 21.75
C SER A 102 -1.93 -18.73 20.51
N GLY A 103 -1.40 -18.45 19.30
CA GLY A 103 -2.13 -18.56 18.04
C GLY A 103 -3.20 -17.47 17.86
N LYS A 104 -3.31 -16.51 18.77
CA LYS A 104 -4.26 -15.42 18.65
C LYS A 104 -3.88 -14.46 17.53
N GLU A 105 -4.88 -13.98 16.83
CA GLU A 105 -4.74 -13.02 15.73
C GLU A 105 -5.12 -11.61 16.18
N TYR A 106 -4.35 -10.63 15.73
CA TYR A 106 -4.51 -9.22 16.09
C TYR A 106 -4.47 -8.34 14.87
N ALA A 107 -5.36 -7.33 14.80
CA ALA A 107 -5.27 -6.25 13.84
C ALA A 107 -4.43 -5.10 14.40
N ILE A 108 -3.56 -4.56 13.55
CA ILE A 108 -2.75 -3.36 13.78
C ILE A 108 -3.31 -2.30 12.83
N VAL A 109 -4.14 -1.40 13.35
CA VAL A 109 -4.98 -0.50 12.56
C VAL A 109 -4.37 0.89 12.57
N GLY A 110 -3.88 1.33 11.42
CA GLY A 110 -3.38 2.68 11.22
C GLY A 110 -4.51 3.71 11.19
N ARG A 111 -4.27 4.86 11.79
CA ARG A 111 -5.18 6.00 11.83
C ARG A 111 -4.40 7.30 11.79
N THR A 112 -5.06 8.38 11.45
CA THR A 112 -4.40 9.70 11.34
C THR A 112 -3.68 10.11 12.63
N ASN A 113 -4.20 9.73 13.80
CA ASN A 113 -3.69 10.12 15.12
C ASN A 113 -2.82 9.07 15.83
N GLY A 114 -2.58 7.91 15.18
CA GLY A 114 -1.77 6.82 15.76
C GLY A 114 -2.18 5.45 15.26
N THR A 115 -1.84 4.41 16.01
CA THR A 115 -2.09 3.01 15.66
C THR A 115 -2.92 2.35 16.76
N ALA A 116 -4.02 1.70 16.37
CA ALA A 116 -4.85 0.91 17.28
C ALA A 116 -4.49 -0.58 17.21
N PHE A 117 -4.62 -1.28 18.32
CA PHE A 117 -4.44 -2.72 18.42
C PHE A 117 -5.75 -3.39 18.82
N VAL A 118 -6.14 -4.43 18.08
CA VAL A 118 -7.43 -5.13 18.26
C VAL A 118 -7.20 -6.64 18.31
N ASP A 119 -7.68 -7.30 19.36
CA ASP A 119 -7.70 -8.76 19.49
C ASP A 119 -8.87 -9.32 18.66
N LEU A 120 -8.55 -10.23 17.74
CA LEU A 120 -9.47 -10.89 16.82
C LEU A 120 -9.78 -12.33 17.25
N SER A 121 -9.46 -12.75 18.47
CA SER A 121 -9.73 -14.11 18.98
C SER A 121 -11.22 -14.50 18.88
N THR A 122 -12.11 -13.49 18.89
CA THR A 122 -13.53 -13.64 18.58
C THR A 122 -13.84 -12.64 17.45
N PRO A 123 -13.67 -13.03 16.17
CA PRO A 123 -13.73 -12.08 15.07
C PRO A 123 -15.11 -11.45 14.85
N THR A 124 -16.17 -12.04 15.42
CA THR A 124 -17.53 -11.44 15.46
C THR A 124 -17.72 -10.44 16.63
N SER A 125 -16.75 -10.36 17.55
CA SER A 125 -16.74 -9.42 18.67
C SER A 125 -15.29 -9.00 18.99
N PRO A 126 -14.63 -8.28 18.06
CA PRO A 126 -13.23 -7.89 18.20
C PRO A 126 -13.06 -6.96 19.42
N LYS A 127 -11.93 -7.12 20.12
CA LYS A 127 -11.67 -6.37 21.34
C LYS A 127 -10.59 -5.32 21.11
N PHE A 128 -10.94 -4.05 21.23
CA PHE A 128 -9.97 -2.96 21.22
C PHE A 128 -9.07 -3.03 22.47
N LEU A 129 -7.76 -3.04 22.27
CA LEU A 129 -6.76 -3.18 23.32
C LEU A 129 -6.07 -1.85 23.68
N GLY A 130 -6.15 -0.86 22.80
CA GLY A 130 -5.56 0.46 23.04
C GLY A 130 -4.83 1.03 21.86
N ASN A 131 -4.19 2.16 22.09
CA ASN A 131 -3.55 3.00 21.08
C ASN A 131 -2.07 3.22 21.37
N LEU A 132 -1.25 3.20 20.32
CA LEU A 132 0.06 3.85 20.26
C LEU A 132 -0.12 5.19 19.54
N PRO A 133 -0.04 6.35 20.24
CA PRO A 133 -0.14 7.65 19.61
C PRO A 133 0.94 7.88 18.56
N SER A 134 0.62 8.68 17.55
CA SER A 134 1.60 9.14 16.56
C SER A 134 2.72 9.93 17.23
N ASN A 135 3.95 9.75 16.74
CA ASN A 135 5.07 10.55 17.21
C ASN A 135 5.12 11.90 16.47
N GLY A 136 4.60 12.94 17.07
CA GLY A 136 4.77 14.31 16.60
C GLY A 136 3.61 14.93 15.82
N GLY A 137 2.45 14.27 15.71
CA GLY A 137 1.27 14.88 15.07
C GLY A 137 0.36 13.89 14.35
N SER A 138 -0.52 14.41 13.50
CA SER A 138 -1.45 13.60 12.69
C SER A 138 -0.98 13.53 11.24
N SER A 139 -1.21 12.38 10.62
CA SER A 139 -0.94 12.14 9.20
C SER A 139 -2.03 11.27 8.60
N SER A 140 -2.48 11.57 7.40
CA SER A 140 -3.37 10.71 6.63
C SER A 140 -2.68 9.45 6.13
N TRP A 141 -1.35 9.46 6.03
CA TRP A 141 -0.53 8.35 5.56
C TRP A 141 0.27 7.77 6.71
N ARG A 142 -0.06 6.54 7.06
CA ARG A 142 0.64 5.76 8.09
C ARG A 142 0.66 4.32 7.64
N ASP A 143 1.84 3.73 7.62
CA ASP A 143 2.02 2.33 7.28
C ASP A 143 2.73 1.57 8.40
N MET A 144 2.49 0.27 8.48
CA MET A 144 3.06 -0.63 9.46
C MET A 144 3.24 -2.05 8.93
N LYS A 145 4.36 -2.65 9.28
CA LYS A 145 4.65 -4.08 9.03
C LYS A 145 5.18 -4.72 10.30
N VAL A 146 5.22 -6.05 10.32
CA VAL A 146 5.60 -6.84 11.51
C VAL A 146 6.85 -7.67 11.24
N TYR A 147 7.75 -7.71 12.21
CA TYR A 147 8.89 -8.62 12.25
C TYR A 147 9.20 -9.04 13.67
N LYS A 148 9.43 -10.36 13.91
CA LYS A 148 9.77 -10.94 15.23
C LYS A 148 8.93 -10.34 16.38
N ASN A 149 7.61 -10.41 16.24
CA ASN A 149 6.65 -9.91 17.24
C ASN A 149 6.75 -8.39 17.52
N HIS A 150 7.30 -7.60 16.63
CA HIS A 150 7.33 -6.15 16.75
C HIS A 150 6.67 -5.51 15.53
N ALA A 151 5.84 -4.51 15.78
CA ALA A 151 5.33 -3.62 14.74
C ALA A 151 6.34 -2.49 14.50
N PHE A 152 6.62 -2.23 13.23
CA PHE A 152 7.42 -1.11 12.73
C PHE A 152 6.49 -0.16 12.01
N ILE A 153 6.38 1.07 12.49
CA ILE A 153 5.34 2.00 12.09
C ILE A 153 5.97 3.31 11.64
N VAL A 154 5.62 3.74 10.45
CA VAL A 154 6.04 5.03 9.85
C VAL A 154 4.83 5.93 9.64
N ALA A 155 5.05 7.22 9.41
CA ALA A 155 4.05 8.16 8.95
C ALA A 155 4.68 9.23 8.08
N ASP A 156 3.94 9.66 7.05
CA ASP A 156 4.38 10.73 6.17
C ASP A 156 3.98 12.11 6.70
N PHE A 157 4.58 13.19 6.15
CA PHE A 157 4.34 14.60 6.47
C PHE A 157 4.51 14.99 7.96
N ILE A 158 5.18 14.17 8.75
CA ILE A 158 5.58 14.48 10.13
C ILE A 158 7.10 14.46 10.22
N SER A 159 7.73 15.62 10.13
CA SER A 159 9.20 15.76 10.01
C SER A 159 10.00 15.06 11.10
N GLY A 160 9.44 14.85 12.28
CA GLY A 160 10.08 14.19 13.42
C GLY A 160 9.54 12.80 13.74
N HIS A 161 8.69 12.19 12.87
CA HIS A 161 8.04 10.92 13.21
C HIS A 161 9.05 9.79 13.40
N GLY A 162 9.95 9.59 12.45
CA GLY A 162 10.85 8.44 12.43
C GLY A 162 10.10 7.11 12.26
N MET A 163 10.67 6.01 12.76
CA MET A 163 10.00 4.71 12.80
C MET A 163 9.77 4.30 14.25
N GLN A 164 8.51 4.21 14.64
CA GLN A 164 8.13 3.67 15.96
C GLN A 164 8.23 2.14 15.93
N VAL A 165 8.82 1.55 16.95
CA VAL A 165 8.88 0.09 17.14
C VAL A 165 8.08 -0.25 18.39
N PHE A 166 7.14 -1.19 18.25
CA PHE A 166 6.27 -1.63 19.35
C PHE A 166 6.31 -3.15 19.51
N ASP A 167 6.61 -3.62 20.72
CA ASP A 167 6.62 -5.04 21.08
C ASP A 167 5.18 -5.55 21.25
N LEU A 168 4.69 -6.28 20.25
CA LEU A 168 3.32 -6.82 20.20
C LEU A 168 3.03 -7.83 21.31
N THR A 169 4.07 -8.44 21.93
CA THR A 169 3.87 -9.37 23.04
C THR A 169 3.25 -8.69 24.26
N ARG A 170 3.35 -7.36 24.36
CA ARG A 170 2.70 -6.54 25.41
C ARG A 170 1.17 -6.62 25.34
N LEU A 171 0.62 -6.98 24.17
CA LEU A 171 -0.84 -7.12 23.98
C LEU A 171 -1.41 -8.35 24.71
N ARG A 172 -0.59 -9.35 25.02
CA ARG A 172 -1.04 -10.63 25.62
C ARG A 172 -1.75 -10.47 26.97
N THR A 173 -1.36 -9.46 27.74
CA THR A 173 -1.84 -9.23 29.11
C THR A 173 -2.84 -8.08 29.23
N VAL A 174 -3.24 -7.48 28.11
CA VAL A 174 -4.15 -6.32 28.12
C VAL A 174 -5.58 -6.79 28.41
N THR A 175 -6.12 -6.35 29.53
CA THR A 175 -7.52 -6.60 29.93
C THR A 175 -8.44 -5.42 29.67
N THR A 176 -7.92 -4.19 29.71
CA THR A 176 -8.63 -2.94 29.45
C THR A 176 -7.82 -2.08 28.48
N PRO A 177 -8.46 -1.30 27.61
CA PRO A 177 -7.75 -0.45 26.64
C PRO A 177 -6.73 0.49 27.31
N GLN A 178 -5.56 0.63 26.67
CA GLN A 178 -4.43 1.40 27.16
C GLN A 178 -3.92 2.39 26.13
N THR A 179 -3.25 3.46 26.59
CA THR A 179 -2.37 4.26 25.77
C THR A 179 -0.96 3.72 25.90
N PHE A 180 -0.41 3.23 24.81
CA PHE A 180 0.94 2.66 24.77
C PHE A 180 1.99 3.71 24.44
N THR A 181 3.24 3.36 24.70
CA THR A 181 4.43 4.08 24.22
C THR A 181 5.27 3.14 23.35
N ALA A 182 5.93 3.65 22.33
CA ALA A 182 6.87 2.89 21.53
C ALA A 182 8.04 2.36 22.39
N ASP A 183 8.49 1.15 22.12
CA ASP A 183 9.65 0.56 22.79
C ASP A 183 10.96 1.18 22.29
N THR A 184 10.96 1.58 21.01
CA THR A 184 12.10 2.26 20.37
C THR A 184 11.58 3.24 19.33
N LEU A 185 12.33 4.31 19.13
CA LEU A 185 12.11 5.26 18.05
C LEU A 185 13.41 5.35 17.22
N TYR A 186 13.36 4.84 15.99
CA TYR A 186 14.46 5.02 15.03
C TYR A 186 14.35 6.38 14.34
N LYS A 187 15.43 7.15 14.38
CA LYS A 187 15.48 8.55 13.89
C LYS A 187 16.41 8.73 12.69
N GLY A 188 16.68 7.67 11.93
CA GLY A 188 17.52 7.74 10.73
C GLY A 188 16.85 8.46 9.55
N PHE A 189 15.57 8.71 9.65
CA PHE A 189 14.75 9.57 8.78
C PHE A 189 13.66 10.26 9.62
N GLY A 190 12.99 11.26 9.06
CA GLY A 190 11.83 11.91 9.66
C GLY A 190 10.51 11.30 9.18
N PRO A 191 9.87 11.85 8.13
CA PRO A 191 8.72 11.22 7.49
C PRO A 191 9.13 9.99 6.67
N ALA A 192 8.20 9.07 6.48
CA ALA A 192 8.26 8.03 5.45
C ALA A 192 6.83 7.66 5.05
N HIS A 193 6.60 7.46 3.75
CA HIS A 193 5.28 7.19 3.20
C HIS A 193 4.83 5.77 3.51
N ASN A 194 5.63 4.77 3.14
CA ASN A 194 5.38 3.35 3.40
C ASN A 194 6.59 2.65 4.00
N ILE A 195 6.40 1.41 4.45
CA ILE A 195 7.44 0.53 4.95
C ILE A 195 7.22 -0.90 4.45
N ALA A 196 8.21 -1.47 3.78
CA ALA A 196 8.25 -2.89 3.49
C ALA A 196 9.22 -3.62 4.43
N ILE A 197 8.97 -4.89 4.70
CA ILE A 197 9.89 -5.74 5.49
C ILE A 197 10.07 -7.06 4.76
N ASN A 198 11.34 -7.45 4.56
CA ASN A 198 11.66 -8.83 4.24
C ASN A 198 11.88 -9.59 5.55
N GLU A 199 10.87 -10.35 5.96
CA GLU A 199 10.90 -11.11 7.22
C GLU A 199 11.97 -12.21 7.23
N GLU A 200 12.37 -12.72 6.06
CA GLU A 200 13.39 -13.78 5.96
C GLU A 200 14.78 -13.26 6.30
N THR A 201 15.10 -12.03 5.93
CA THR A 201 16.42 -11.42 6.12
C THR A 201 16.48 -10.46 7.31
N GLY A 202 15.34 -9.95 7.74
CA GLY A 202 15.24 -8.99 8.84
C GLY A 202 15.73 -7.60 8.48
N PHE A 203 15.36 -7.13 7.27
CA PHE A 203 15.55 -5.75 6.83
C PHE A 203 14.21 -5.07 6.56
N ALA A 204 14.11 -3.82 7.00
CA ALA A 204 13.02 -2.92 6.68
C ALA A 204 13.48 -1.91 5.62
N TYR A 205 12.56 -1.52 4.77
CA TYR A 205 12.73 -0.56 3.68
C TYR A 205 11.71 0.54 3.88
N ALA A 206 12.14 1.68 4.44
CA ALA A 206 11.29 2.87 4.56
C ALA A 206 11.38 3.66 3.25
N ILE A 207 10.25 3.92 2.64
CA ILE A 207 10.13 4.48 1.29
C ILE A 207 9.32 5.77 1.31
N GLY A 208 9.51 6.62 0.29
CA GLY A 208 8.95 7.96 0.31
C GLY A 208 9.45 8.80 1.50
N SER A 209 10.67 8.55 1.97
CA SER A 209 11.23 9.30 3.11
C SER A 209 12.02 10.52 2.65
N ASN A 210 12.29 11.43 3.59
CA ASN A 210 13.19 12.58 3.37
C ASN A 210 14.67 12.21 3.25
N THR A 211 14.97 10.94 3.01
CA THR A 211 16.34 10.42 2.79
C THR A 211 16.34 9.58 1.52
N CYS A 212 17.52 9.22 1.01
CA CYS A 212 17.68 8.35 -0.16
C CYS A 212 16.96 8.85 -1.42
N SER A 213 16.75 10.16 -1.56
CA SER A 213 15.97 10.77 -2.65
C SER A 213 14.51 10.24 -2.73
N GLY A 214 13.95 9.82 -1.60
CA GLY A 214 12.62 9.19 -1.53
C GLY A 214 12.59 7.69 -1.84
N GLY A 215 13.69 7.12 -2.32
CA GLY A 215 13.82 5.67 -2.52
C GLY A 215 14.07 4.91 -1.21
N PRO A 216 14.21 3.58 -1.23
CA PRO A 216 14.32 2.75 -0.05
C PRO A 216 15.48 3.12 0.88
N HIS A 217 15.16 3.59 2.09
CA HIS A 217 16.07 3.71 3.21
C HIS A 217 16.12 2.36 3.93
N ILE A 218 17.24 1.65 3.83
CA ILE A 218 17.35 0.27 4.31
C ILE A 218 17.80 0.25 5.77
N VAL A 219 17.03 -0.43 6.61
CA VAL A 219 17.25 -0.56 8.05
C VAL A 219 17.42 -2.02 8.43
N ASN A 220 18.50 -2.36 9.10
CA ASN A 220 18.66 -3.66 9.74
C ASN A 220 17.82 -3.69 11.02
N ILE A 221 16.85 -4.60 11.07
CA ILE A 221 15.92 -4.80 12.17
C ILE A 221 16.02 -6.20 12.79
N GLN A 222 17.10 -6.96 12.51
CA GLN A 222 17.34 -8.30 13.08
C GLN A 222 17.30 -8.28 14.61
N SER A 223 17.69 -7.16 15.20
CA SER A 223 17.43 -6.80 16.60
C SER A 223 16.36 -5.71 16.64
N PRO A 224 15.07 -6.07 16.79
CA PRO A 224 13.94 -5.14 16.61
C PRO A 224 14.03 -3.86 17.43
N LYS A 225 14.53 -3.93 18.65
CA LYS A 225 14.65 -2.78 19.57
C LYS A 225 15.94 -1.96 19.36
N ALA A 226 16.80 -2.36 18.42
CA ALA A 226 18.05 -1.67 18.08
C ALA A 226 18.23 -1.56 16.55
N PRO A 227 17.28 -0.92 15.83
CA PRO A 227 17.36 -0.77 14.39
C PRO A 227 18.52 0.13 13.99
N VAL A 228 19.26 -0.23 12.93
CA VAL A 228 20.41 0.53 12.44
C VAL A 228 20.35 0.68 10.92
N LYS A 229 20.77 1.83 10.39
CA LYS A 229 20.84 2.06 8.94
C LYS A 229 21.77 1.04 8.30
N ALA A 230 21.35 0.42 7.21
CA ALA A 230 22.11 -0.57 6.46
C ALA A 230 22.46 -0.11 5.04
N GLY A 231 21.65 0.75 4.44
CA GLY A 231 21.89 1.20 3.08
C GLY A 231 20.84 2.20 2.57
N CYS A 232 20.92 2.47 1.26
CA CYS A 232 20.15 3.50 0.60
C CYS A 232 20.02 3.18 -0.89
N VAL A 233 18.80 3.15 -1.43
CA VAL A 233 18.53 3.12 -2.87
C VAL A 233 18.10 4.51 -3.29
N SER A 234 18.81 5.17 -4.20
CA SER A 234 18.52 6.54 -4.61
C SER A 234 18.63 6.76 -6.12
N GLN A 235 18.87 5.67 -6.89
CA GLN A 235 19.18 5.77 -8.31
C GLN A 235 17.98 6.18 -9.17
N ASP A 236 16.75 5.89 -8.71
CA ASP A 236 15.51 6.17 -9.45
C ASP A 236 14.55 7.10 -8.68
N GLY A 237 15.09 7.90 -7.77
CA GLY A 237 14.30 8.89 -7.03
C GLY A 237 13.27 8.26 -6.12
N TYR A 238 12.08 8.86 -6.09
CA TYR A 238 10.98 8.49 -5.21
C TYR A 238 10.42 7.10 -5.52
N THR A 239 10.27 6.30 -4.48
CA THR A 239 9.54 5.04 -4.50
C THR A 239 8.29 5.21 -3.65
N HIS A 240 7.11 4.93 -4.23
CA HIS A 240 5.84 5.01 -3.51
C HIS A 240 5.62 3.78 -2.63
N ASP A 241 5.77 2.59 -3.20
CA ASP A 241 5.70 1.31 -2.47
C ASP A 241 6.69 0.29 -3.03
N THR A 242 7.00 -0.75 -2.27
CA THR A 242 7.90 -1.83 -2.69
C THR A 242 7.58 -3.15 -2.02
N GLN A 243 7.81 -4.24 -2.74
CA GLN A 243 7.94 -5.57 -2.13
C GLN A 243 9.38 -6.05 -2.27
N CYS A 244 10.04 -6.39 -1.14
CA CYS A 244 11.40 -6.93 -1.14
C CYS A 244 11.39 -8.39 -0.65
N VAL A 245 11.98 -9.28 -1.44
CA VAL A 245 11.96 -10.73 -1.18
C VAL A 245 13.33 -11.38 -1.43
N VAL A 246 13.60 -12.51 -0.79
CA VAL A 246 14.62 -13.44 -1.31
C VAL A 246 14.07 -14.09 -2.57
N TYR A 247 14.63 -13.74 -3.71
CA TYR A 247 14.10 -14.13 -5.00
C TYR A 247 14.28 -15.63 -5.29
N ARG A 248 13.18 -16.28 -5.66
CA ARG A 248 13.09 -17.71 -5.98
C ARG A 248 12.45 -17.96 -7.35
N GLY A 249 12.11 -16.88 -8.06
CA GLY A 249 11.42 -16.91 -9.34
C GLY A 249 12.24 -17.51 -10.49
N PRO A 250 11.76 -17.36 -11.73
CA PRO A 250 12.31 -18.06 -12.91
C PRO A 250 13.70 -17.58 -13.34
N ASP A 251 14.09 -16.31 -13.08
CA ASP A 251 15.40 -15.79 -13.50
C ASP A 251 16.54 -16.34 -12.63
N ALA A 252 17.18 -17.39 -13.10
CA ALA A 252 18.23 -18.10 -12.38
C ALA A 252 19.43 -17.21 -11.96
N ALA A 253 19.68 -16.10 -12.66
CA ALA A 253 20.78 -15.18 -12.34
C ALA A 253 20.62 -14.46 -11.00
N TYR A 254 19.37 -14.42 -10.49
CA TYR A 254 19.02 -13.67 -9.28
C TYR A 254 18.49 -14.56 -8.15
N ARG A 255 18.37 -15.87 -8.34
CA ARG A 255 17.90 -16.77 -7.28
C ARG A 255 18.78 -16.71 -6.05
N GLY A 256 18.14 -16.60 -4.87
CA GLY A 256 18.80 -16.47 -3.58
C GLY A 256 19.27 -15.06 -3.25
N LYS A 257 19.15 -14.11 -4.18
CA LYS A 257 19.42 -12.69 -3.94
C LYS A 257 18.21 -12.02 -3.33
N GLU A 258 18.43 -10.93 -2.61
CA GLU A 258 17.35 -10.10 -2.11
C GLU A 258 17.03 -9.01 -3.14
N ILE A 259 15.80 -9.04 -3.65
CA ILE A 259 15.34 -8.17 -4.74
C ILE A 259 14.14 -7.37 -4.27
N CYS A 260 14.16 -6.06 -4.54
CA CYS A 260 13.04 -5.16 -4.36
C CYS A 260 12.37 -4.85 -5.70
N PHE A 261 11.05 -4.86 -5.71
CA PHE A 261 10.18 -4.50 -6.82
C PHE A 261 9.46 -3.22 -6.45
N ASN A 262 9.94 -2.11 -6.96
CA ASN A 262 9.52 -0.77 -6.57
C ASN A 262 8.48 -0.22 -7.55
N ALA A 263 7.38 0.32 -7.05
CA ALA A 263 6.47 1.17 -7.77
C ALA A 263 6.93 2.62 -7.61
N ASN A 264 7.47 3.20 -8.69
CA ASN A 264 8.14 4.50 -8.69
C ASN A 264 7.35 5.54 -9.50
N GLU A 265 6.06 5.73 -9.18
CA GLU A 265 5.14 6.70 -9.80
C GLU A 265 4.93 6.51 -11.33
N ASP A 266 5.98 6.25 -12.11
CA ASP A 266 5.92 6.07 -13.57
C ASP A 266 6.48 4.74 -14.07
N THR A 267 7.05 3.93 -13.16
CA THR A 267 7.77 2.71 -13.53
C THR A 267 7.62 1.59 -12.50
N LEU A 268 7.78 0.36 -12.97
CA LEU A 268 8.27 -0.76 -12.18
C LEU A 268 9.80 -0.74 -12.23
N THR A 269 10.44 -0.53 -11.07
CA THR A 269 11.92 -0.51 -10.94
C THR A 269 12.37 -1.66 -10.05
N ILE A 270 13.29 -2.50 -10.57
CA ILE A 270 13.78 -3.70 -9.89
C ILE A 270 15.20 -3.48 -9.43
N VAL A 271 15.48 -3.75 -8.15
CA VAL A 271 16.76 -3.46 -7.50
C VAL A 271 17.27 -4.68 -6.74
N ASP A 272 18.52 -5.08 -7.00
CA ASP A 272 19.25 -6.06 -6.18
C ASP A 272 19.79 -5.33 -4.93
N VAL A 273 19.25 -5.68 -3.77
CA VAL A 273 19.62 -5.13 -2.47
C VAL A 273 20.34 -6.16 -1.59
N THR A 274 20.89 -7.22 -2.18
CA THR A 274 21.64 -8.26 -1.47
C THR A 274 22.78 -7.66 -0.66
N ASP A 275 23.59 -6.81 -1.29
CA ASP A 275 24.53 -5.92 -0.57
C ASP A 275 23.83 -4.60 -0.25
N LYS A 276 23.38 -4.46 0.99
CA LYS A 276 22.62 -3.30 1.45
C LYS A 276 23.38 -1.99 1.30
N ALA A 277 24.72 -2.03 1.37
CA ALA A 277 25.57 -0.85 1.22
C ALA A 277 25.79 -0.44 -0.25
N ARG A 278 25.55 -1.36 -1.20
CA ARG A 278 25.75 -1.14 -2.63
C ARG A 278 24.62 -1.74 -3.46
N PRO A 279 23.41 -1.23 -3.32
CA PRO A 279 22.28 -1.70 -4.14
C PRO A 279 22.55 -1.47 -5.64
N VAL A 280 22.05 -2.38 -6.47
CA VAL A 280 22.22 -2.34 -7.93
C VAL A 280 20.86 -2.34 -8.61
N GLN A 281 20.55 -1.30 -9.36
CA GLN A 281 19.36 -1.27 -10.19
C GLN A 281 19.51 -2.29 -11.34
N ILE A 282 18.59 -3.24 -11.41
CA ILE A 282 18.55 -4.29 -12.44
C ILE A 282 17.82 -3.80 -13.68
N SER A 283 16.66 -3.17 -13.47
CA SER A 283 15.84 -2.64 -14.57
C SER A 283 14.94 -1.50 -14.07
N ARG A 284 14.50 -0.67 -15.02
CA ARG A 284 13.49 0.38 -14.87
C ARG A 284 12.59 0.34 -16.12
N LYS A 285 11.30 0.14 -15.93
CA LYS A 285 10.35 -0.03 -17.03
C LYS A 285 9.06 0.73 -16.77
N GLY A 286 8.76 1.70 -17.64
CA GLY A 286 7.44 2.32 -17.73
C GLY A 286 6.46 1.48 -18.55
N TYR A 287 5.20 1.84 -18.49
CA TYR A 287 4.09 1.25 -19.23
C TYR A 287 3.19 2.32 -19.85
N SER A 288 2.47 1.92 -20.88
CA SER A 288 1.58 2.86 -21.57
C SER A 288 0.39 3.22 -20.69
N GLY A 289 0.12 4.52 -20.56
CA GLY A 289 -1.00 5.03 -19.78
C GLY A 289 -0.70 5.23 -18.30
N ALA A 290 0.55 5.04 -17.85
CA ALA A 290 0.96 5.31 -16.48
C ALA A 290 0.56 6.73 -16.04
N GLN A 291 -0.12 6.81 -14.90
CA GLN A 291 -0.51 8.05 -14.24
C GLN A 291 0.14 8.16 -12.86
N TYR A 292 0.17 7.05 -12.12
CA TYR A 292 0.83 6.93 -10.82
C TYR A 292 1.04 5.45 -10.44
N SER A 293 2.17 4.88 -10.86
CA SER A 293 2.58 3.53 -10.44
C SER A 293 2.69 3.48 -8.91
N HIS A 294 1.71 2.85 -8.26
CA HIS A 294 1.43 3.03 -6.85
C HIS A 294 1.96 1.88 -6.00
N GLN A 295 1.41 0.68 -6.17
CA GLN A 295 1.74 -0.50 -5.37
C GLN A 295 1.66 -1.75 -6.23
N GLY A 296 2.28 -2.85 -5.81
CA GLY A 296 2.11 -4.13 -6.46
C GLY A 296 2.65 -5.28 -5.62
N TRP A 297 2.27 -6.50 -6.04
CA TRP A 297 2.64 -7.71 -5.32
C TRP A 297 2.99 -8.87 -6.26
N LEU A 298 3.98 -9.68 -5.86
CA LEU A 298 4.40 -10.87 -6.59
C LEU A 298 3.40 -12.01 -6.40
N THR A 299 3.22 -12.82 -7.46
CA THR A 299 2.66 -14.16 -7.31
C THR A 299 3.58 -15.05 -6.45
N ASP A 300 3.02 -16.09 -5.81
CA ASP A 300 3.79 -16.98 -4.90
C ASP A 300 5.00 -17.64 -5.59
N ASP A 301 4.94 -17.87 -6.90
CA ASP A 301 6.05 -18.38 -7.70
C ASP A 301 7.07 -17.29 -8.12
N GLN A 302 6.79 -16.04 -7.75
CA GLN A 302 7.58 -14.84 -8.05
C GLN A 302 7.86 -14.63 -9.55
N ARG A 303 6.96 -15.16 -10.40
CA ARG A 303 7.06 -14.98 -11.84
C ARG A 303 6.32 -13.76 -12.33
N TYR A 304 5.18 -13.45 -11.73
CA TYR A 304 4.38 -12.31 -12.14
C TYR A 304 4.31 -11.28 -11.03
N PHE A 305 4.28 -10.00 -11.42
CA PHE A 305 4.03 -8.88 -10.53
C PHE A 305 2.74 -8.20 -10.97
N LEU A 306 1.79 -8.08 -10.06
CA LEU A 306 0.56 -7.34 -10.27
C LEU A 306 0.74 -5.95 -9.71
N LEU A 307 0.54 -4.94 -10.54
CA LEU A 307 0.74 -3.53 -10.24
C LEU A 307 -0.59 -2.79 -10.34
N ASP A 308 -0.84 -1.84 -9.47
CA ASP A 308 -1.90 -0.85 -9.57
C ASP A 308 -1.36 0.57 -9.91
N ASP A 309 -2.24 1.41 -10.47
CA ASP A 309 -1.94 2.78 -10.88
C ASP A 309 -3.03 3.70 -10.33
N GLU A 310 -2.83 4.21 -9.12
CA GLU A 310 -3.83 4.88 -8.29
C GLU A 310 -4.56 6.06 -8.96
N LEU A 311 -3.99 6.64 -10.01
CA LEU A 311 -4.55 7.86 -10.60
C LEU A 311 -5.11 7.66 -12.02
N ASP A 312 -5.03 6.46 -12.58
CA ASP A 312 -5.48 6.24 -13.95
C ASP A 312 -7.02 6.25 -14.10
N GLU A 313 -7.81 5.93 -13.05
CA GLU A 313 -9.26 6.12 -13.05
C GLU A 313 -9.65 7.60 -12.97
N SER A 314 -8.90 8.40 -12.23
CA SER A 314 -9.18 9.83 -12.07
C SER A 314 -8.66 10.67 -13.22
N ARG A 315 -7.46 10.40 -13.71
CA ARG A 315 -6.75 11.17 -14.76
C ARG A 315 -6.83 10.54 -16.14
N GLY A 316 -6.89 9.21 -16.23
CA GLY A 316 -6.95 8.47 -17.48
C GLY A 316 -8.27 8.61 -18.24
N THR A 317 -8.33 8.06 -19.44
CA THR A 317 -9.53 8.08 -20.30
C THR A 317 -10.46 6.88 -20.03
N ASP A 318 -9.92 5.73 -19.62
CA ASP A 318 -10.66 4.56 -19.19
C ASP A 318 -10.80 4.60 -17.66
N LYS A 319 -12.02 4.69 -17.19
CA LYS A 319 -12.38 4.88 -15.78
C LYS A 319 -12.56 3.57 -15.01
N ARG A 320 -12.21 2.44 -15.60
CA ARG A 320 -12.32 1.14 -14.92
C ARG A 320 -11.10 0.90 -14.06
N THR A 321 -11.32 0.40 -12.85
CA THR A 321 -10.27 -0.11 -11.95
C THR A 321 -9.42 -1.16 -12.67
N LYS A 322 -8.09 -1.02 -12.65
CA LYS A 322 -7.17 -1.86 -13.42
C LYS A 322 -6.16 -2.59 -12.55
N THR A 323 -5.67 -3.70 -13.06
CA THR A 323 -4.48 -4.37 -12.53
C THR A 323 -3.55 -4.68 -13.69
N TYR A 324 -2.36 -4.11 -13.66
CA TYR A 324 -1.31 -4.26 -14.67
C TYR A 324 -0.49 -5.51 -14.36
N VAL A 325 -0.32 -6.38 -15.36
CA VAL A 325 0.39 -7.66 -15.19
C VAL A 325 1.75 -7.62 -15.85
N TRP A 326 2.78 -7.93 -15.05
CA TRP A 326 4.16 -8.00 -15.51
C TRP A 326 4.70 -9.41 -15.43
N ASP A 327 5.28 -9.95 -16.54
CA ASP A 327 6.06 -11.19 -16.54
C ASP A 327 7.53 -10.86 -16.19
N LEU A 328 8.00 -11.47 -15.11
CA LEU A 328 9.34 -11.33 -14.57
C LEU A 328 10.25 -12.52 -14.91
N ALA A 329 9.99 -13.20 -16.02
CA ALA A 329 10.86 -14.30 -16.48
C ALA A 329 12.32 -13.86 -16.61
N LYS A 330 12.56 -12.57 -16.87
CA LYS A 330 13.87 -11.90 -16.84
C LYS A 330 13.76 -10.59 -16.07
N LEU A 331 14.42 -10.49 -14.92
CA LEU A 331 14.40 -9.27 -14.09
C LEU A 331 15.07 -8.07 -14.77
N SER A 332 16.05 -8.30 -15.65
CA SER A 332 16.71 -7.26 -16.45
C SER A 332 15.85 -6.75 -17.61
N ALA A 333 14.77 -7.47 -17.96
CA ALA A 333 13.88 -7.14 -19.06
C ALA A 333 12.44 -7.58 -18.73
N PRO A 334 11.80 -7.01 -17.67
CA PRO A 334 10.43 -7.32 -17.33
C PRO A 334 9.49 -6.89 -18.46
N VAL A 335 8.44 -7.66 -18.68
CA VAL A 335 7.48 -7.45 -19.77
C VAL A 335 6.10 -7.18 -19.22
N HIS A 336 5.52 -6.01 -19.54
CA HIS A 336 4.11 -5.75 -19.33
C HIS A 336 3.29 -6.60 -20.30
N THR A 337 2.55 -7.60 -19.79
CA THR A 337 1.85 -8.59 -20.61
C THR A 337 0.39 -8.26 -20.87
N GLY A 338 -0.20 -7.39 -20.07
CA GLY A 338 -1.58 -6.95 -20.24
C GLY A 338 -2.19 -6.34 -19.00
N VAL A 339 -3.47 -6.01 -19.09
CA VAL A 339 -4.24 -5.34 -18.04
C VAL A 339 -5.52 -6.11 -17.79
N TYR A 340 -5.81 -6.42 -16.55
CA TYR A 340 -7.15 -6.81 -16.12
C TYR A 340 -7.97 -5.54 -15.88
N ASN A 341 -9.16 -5.49 -16.48
CA ASN A 341 -10.11 -4.40 -16.29
C ASN A 341 -11.28 -4.90 -15.44
N SER A 342 -11.41 -4.37 -14.25
CA SER A 342 -12.54 -4.63 -13.36
C SER A 342 -13.84 -4.01 -13.91
N PRO A 343 -15.02 -4.54 -13.57
CA PRO A 343 -16.28 -3.83 -13.79
C PRO A 343 -16.46 -2.60 -12.87
N ALA A 344 -15.66 -2.46 -11.82
CA ALA A 344 -15.66 -1.31 -10.91
C ALA A 344 -15.02 -0.07 -11.58
N THR A 345 -15.35 1.11 -11.03
CA THR A 345 -14.84 2.42 -11.51
C THR A 345 -14.18 3.23 -10.39
N ALA A 346 -14.08 2.65 -9.19
CA ALA A 346 -13.34 3.24 -8.08
C ALA A 346 -11.83 3.14 -8.33
N ILE A 347 -11.08 4.02 -7.70
CA ILE A 347 -9.62 3.98 -7.71
C ILE A 347 -9.12 2.65 -7.14
N ASP A 348 -8.14 2.00 -7.77
CA ASP A 348 -7.42 0.88 -7.20
C ASP A 348 -6.42 1.36 -6.12
N HIS A 349 -6.02 0.44 -5.24
CA HIS A 349 -5.08 0.73 -4.17
C HIS A 349 -4.39 -0.56 -3.71
N ASN A 350 -4.07 -0.67 -2.41
CA ASN A 350 -3.23 -1.71 -1.87
C ASN A 350 -3.74 -3.14 -2.13
N GLN A 351 -2.90 -3.97 -2.76
CA GLN A 351 -3.19 -5.36 -3.07
C GLN A 351 -2.15 -6.32 -2.47
N TYR A 352 -2.62 -7.49 -2.08
CA TYR A 352 -1.77 -8.55 -1.53
C TYR A 352 -2.16 -9.90 -2.12
N ILE A 353 -1.16 -10.72 -2.50
CA ILE A 353 -1.41 -12.06 -3.05
C ILE A 353 -1.19 -13.10 -1.95
N LYS A 354 -2.15 -14.03 -1.84
CA LYS A 354 -2.05 -15.21 -0.99
C LYS A 354 -2.54 -16.42 -1.80
N GLY A 355 -1.65 -17.35 -2.10
CA GLY A 355 -1.94 -18.48 -2.98
C GLY A 355 -2.35 -18.01 -4.37
N ARG A 356 -3.51 -18.46 -4.82
CA ARG A 356 -4.06 -18.10 -6.13
C ARG A 356 -4.95 -16.85 -6.14
N TYR A 357 -4.97 -16.07 -5.09
CA TYR A 357 -5.89 -14.93 -4.98
C TYR A 357 -5.15 -13.62 -4.69
N SER A 358 -5.49 -12.56 -5.44
CA SER A 358 -5.17 -11.18 -5.10
C SER A 358 -6.32 -10.57 -4.32
N TYR A 359 -6.01 -9.96 -3.17
CA TYR A 359 -6.93 -9.24 -2.30
C TYR A 359 -6.63 -7.76 -2.46
N GLN A 360 -7.56 -7.01 -3.02
CA GLN A 360 -7.38 -5.61 -3.39
C GLN A 360 -8.33 -4.73 -2.57
N ALA A 361 -7.79 -3.71 -1.92
CA ALA A 361 -8.56 -2.66 -1.29
C ALA A 361 -8.67 -1.49 -2.28
N ASN A 362 -9.83 -1.35 -2.94
CA ASN A 362 -10.02 -0.44 -4.05
C ASN A 362 -10.98 0.69 -3.65
N TYR A 363 -10.58 1.48 -2.67
CA TYR A 363 -11.32 2.64 -2.14
C TYR A 363 -12.85 2.41 -2.10
N GLN A 364 -13.65 3.14 -2.89
CA GLN A 364 -15.11 3.03 -2.89
C GLN A 364 -15.63 1.67 -3.39
N ALA A 365 -14.82 0.89 -4.08
CA ALA A 365 -15.20 -0.48 -4.46
C ALA A 365 -15.02 -1.51 -3.32
N GLY A 366 -14.42 -1.10 -2.20
CA GLY A 366 -14.18 -1.99 -1.06
C GLY A 366 -13.12 -3.05 -1.33
N LEU A 367 -13.23 -4.20 -0.66
CA LEU A 367 -12.37 -5.36 -0.88
C LEU A 367 -12.80 -6.12 -2.13
N ARG A 368 -11.89 -6.30 -3.09
CA ARG A 368 -12.06 -7.15 -4.28
C ARG A 368 -11.11 -8.34 -4.20
N ILE A 369 -11.57 -9.53 -4.59
CA ILE A 369 -10.76 -10.74 -4.54
C ILE A 369 -10.74 -11.37 -5.92
N LEU A 370 -9.56 -11.41 -6.52
CA LEU A 370 -9.34 -11.90 -7.87
C LEU A 370 -8.61 -13.25 -7.85
N ASP A 371 -9.09 -14.20 -8.62
CA ASP A 371 -8.36 -15.43 -8.96
C ASP A 371 -7.30 -15.10 -10.01
N VAL A 372 -6.04 -15.32 -9.68
CA VAL A 372 -4.89 -15.00 -10.53
C VAL A 372 -4.38 -16.20 -11.34
N SER A 373 -5.11 -17.32 -11.39
CA SER A 373 -4.68 -18.52 -12.15
C SER A 373 -4.46 -18.24 -13.63
N GLY A 374 -5.17 -17.26 -14.20
CA GLY A 374 -5.02 -16.82 -15.59
C GLY A 374 -4.00 -15.71 -15.81
N VAL A 375 -3.16 -15.40 -14.83
CA VAL A 375 -2.22 -14.27 -14.84
C VAL A 375 -1.27 -14.26 -16.03
N ALA A 376 -0.87 -15.44 -16.54
CA ALA A 376 0.02 -15.57 -17.68
C ALA A 376 -0.52 -14.90 -18.97
N SER A 377 -1.84 -14.74 -19.08
CA SER A 377 -2.51 -14.05 -20.18
C SER A 377 -3.27 -12.80 -19.73
N ALA A 378 -2.93 -12.27 -18.54
CA ALA A 378 -3.60 -11.16 -17.88
C ALA A 378 -5.12 -11.36 -17.74
N GLN A 379 -5.57 -12.62 -17.66
CA GLN A 379 -6.97 -12.98 -17.45
C GLN A 379 -7.19 -13.31 -15.97
N LEU A 380 -7.57 -12.31 -15.22
CA LEU A 380 -7.98 -12.46 -13.82
C LEU A 380 -9.50 -12.57 -13.75
N SER A 381 -10.04 -13.13 -12.67
CA SER A 381 -11.49 -13.22 -12.48
C SER A 381 -11.90 -12.92 -11.05
N GLU A 382 -12.87 -12.02 -10.87
CA GLU A 382 -13.39 -11.69 -9.55
C GLU A 382 -14.23 -12.85 -8.99
N VAL A 383 -13.72 -13.45 -7.91
CA VAL A 383 -14.35 -14.58 -7.22
C VAL A 383 -15.17 -14.15 -5.99
N GLY A 384 -14.85 -12.99 -5.43
CA GLY A 384 -15.55 -12.43 -4.28
C GLY A 384 -15.30 -10.94 -4.10
N TYR A 385 -16.18 -10.28 -3.37
CA TYR A 385 -15.98 -8.90 -2.93
C TYR A 385 -16.79 -8.59 -1.68
N PHE A 386 -16.36 -7.55 -0.98
CA PHE A 386 -17.11 -6.94 0.12
C PHE A 386 -16.95 -5.42 0.04
N ASP A 387 -18.03 -4.74 -0.32
CA ASP A 387 -18.06 -3.30 -0.50
C ASP A 387 -18.34 -2.61 0.84
N ILE A 388 -17.32 -2.00 1.42
CA ILE A 388 -17.45 -1.27 2.69
C ILE A 388 -17.98 0.17 2.52
N TYR A 389 -18.16 0.63 1.27
CA TYR A 389 -18.62 1.97 0.93
C TYR A 389 -19.86 1.92 0.00
N PRO A 390 -21.01 1.42 0.49
CA PRO A 390 -22.17 1.10 -0.35
C PRO A 390 -22.85 2.31 -1.00
N SER A 391 -22.43 3.52 -0.71
CA SER A 391 -23.02 4.77 -1.24
C SER A 391 -22.42 5.20 -2.59
N GLY A 392 -21.39 4.57 -3.08
CA GLY A 392 -20.75 4.97 -4.34
C GLY A 392 -19.70 4.00 -4.85
N ASN A 393 -19.30 4.22 -6.11
CA ASN A 393 -18.20 3.50 -6.77
C ASN A 393 -17.50 4.46 -7.75
N ALA A 394 -17.31 5.70 -7.32
CA ALA A 394 -16.63 6.74 -8.09
C ALA A 394 -15.12 6.70 -7.86
N ALA A 395 -14.36 7.30 -8.78
CA ALA A 395 -12.93 7.48 -8.66
C ALA A 395 -12.61 8.59 -7.63
N ASN A 396 -12.87 8.29 -6.35
CA ASN A 396 -12.62 9.15 -5.19
C ASN A 396 -11.93 8.37 -4.08
N PHE A 397 -11.18 9.08 -3.27
CA PHE A 397 -10.39 8.55 -2.15
C PHE A 397 -11.22 8.37 -0.86
N ASN A 398 -12.24 7.51 -0.90
CA ASN A 398 -13.09 7.12 0.23
C ASN A 398 -13.18 5.60 0.31
N GLY A 399 -13.48 5.05 1.46
CA GLY A 399 -13.72 3.62 1.63
C GLY A 399 -12.44 2.85 1.99
N ALA A 400 -12.14 1.75 1.29
CA ALA A 400 -11.10 0.81 1.66
C ALA A 400 -9.69 1.33 1.32
N TRP A 401 -8.87 1.59 2.32
CA TRP A 401 -7.46 1.95 2.17
C TRP A 401 -6.58 0.74 1.94
N SER A 402 -6.69 -0.26 2.80
CA SER A 402 -5.82 -1.44 2.76
C SER A 402 -6.50 -2.65 3.39
N ASN A 403 -5.91 -3.82 3.18
CA ASN A 403 -6.38 -5.07 3.73
C ASN A 403 -5.22 -5.96 4.19
N TYR A 404 -5.52 -7.00 4.99
CA TYR A 404 -4.55 -8.03 5.38
C TYR A 404 -5.21 -9.42 5.29
N PRO A 405 -4.79 -10.29 4.34
CA PRO A 405 -5.42 -11.58 4.10
C PRO A 405 -4.68 -12.78 4.71
N TYR A 406 -3.56 -12.57 5.43
CA TYR A 406 -2.62 -13.66 5.74
C TYR A 406 -2.93 -14.45 7.00
N PHE A 407 -3.97 -14.12 7.74
CA PHE A 407 -4.36 -14.90 8.91
C PHE A 407 -4.64 -16.37 8.56
N SER A 408 -4.21 -17.27 9.46
CA SER A 408 -4.40 -18.72 9.32
C SER A 408 -5.87 -19.13 9.47
N SER A 409 -6.65 -18.38 10.25
CA SER A 409 -8.10 -18.54 10.35
C SER A 409 -8.83 -18.30 9.03
N GLY A 410 -8.16 -17.64 8.06
CA GLY A 410 -8.70 -17.24 6.76
C GLY A 410 -9.66 -16.06 6.85
N ILE A 411 -9.70 -15.33 7.97
CA ILE A 411 -10.34 -14.02 8.01
C ILE A 411 -9.48 -13.01 7.25
N VAL A 412 -10.15 -11.99 6.71
CA VAL A 412 -9.50 -10.83 6.09
C VAL A 412 -9.94 -9.60 6.86
N ILE A 413 -9.00 -8.72 7.15
CA ILE A 413 -9.29 -7.42 7.75
C ILE A 413 -9.09 -6.33 6.72
N VAL A 414 -9.98 -5.36 6.73
CA VAL A 414 -9.95 -4.17 5.87
C VAL A 414 -10.02 -2.93 6.75
N ASN A 415 -9.21 -1.93 6.47
CA ASN A 415 -9.32 -0.64 7.12
C ASN A 415 -9.92 0.38 6.15
N GLY A 416 -11.07 0.92 6.51
CA GLY A 416 -11.73 1.99 5.77
C GLY A 416 -11.39 3.36 6.35
N ILE A 417 -11.24 4.35 5.46
CA ILE A 417 -10.93 5.74 5.84
C ILE A 417 -11.98 6.27 6.82
N GLU A 418 -13.27 6.03 6.55
CA GLU A 418 -14.40 6.49 7.35
C GLU A 418 -15.00 5.38 8.22
N GLN A 419 -14.85 4.12 7.80
CA GLN A 419 -15.53 2.97 8.42
C GLN A 419 -14.76 2.42 9.62
N GLY A 420 -13.41 2.48 9.58
CA GLY A 420 -12.55 1.80 10.53
C GLY A 420 -12.32 0.34 10.16
N LEU A 421 -12.18 -0.52 11.16
CA LEU A 421 -11.87 -1.93 10.98
C LEU A 421 -13.10 -2.74 10.58
N VAL A 422 -13.04 -3.36 9.41
CA VAL A 422 -14.02 -4.34 8.93
C VAL A 422 -13.38 -5.72 8.90
N VAL A 423 -14.00 -6.70 9.56
CA VAL A 423 -13.54 -8.09 9.60
C VAL A 423 -14.48 -8.94 8.76
N VAL A 424 -13.94 -9.62 7.75
CA VAL A 424 -14.72 -10.41 6.81
C VAL A 424 -14.16 -11.83 6.66
N LYS A 425 -14.99 -12.72 6.11
CA LYS A 425 -14.61 -14.11 5.85
C LYS A 425 -14.98 -14.51 4.43
N PRO A 426 -14.02 -14.73 3.53
CA PRO A 426 -14.28 -15.37 2.25
C PRO A 426 -14.86 -16.78 2.46
N THR A 427 -15.91 -17.13 1.69
CA THR A 427 -16.65 -18.40 1.80
C THR A 427 -16.28 -19.41 0.72
N PHE A 428 -15.50 -19.01 -0.30
CA PHE A 428 -14.91 -19.92 -1.27
C PHE A 428 -13.64 -20.58 -0.71
N THR A 429 -13.26 -21.72 -1.28
CA THR A 429 -12.08 -22.45 -0.81
C THR A 429 -10.80 -21.64 -1.08
N THR A 430 -10.23 -21.07 -0.03
CA THR A 430 -8.95 -20.35 -0.07
C THR A 430 -7.74 -21.27 0.06
N ALA A 431 -7.96 -22.60 0.18
CA ALA A 431 -6.89 -23.57 0.27
C ALA A 431 -6.09 -23.56 -1.04
N GLY A 432 -4.92 -22.96 -1.00
CA GLY A 432 -3.87 -23.19 -1.99
C GLY A 432 -3.40 -24.66 -1.92
N ARG A 433 -3.17 -25.23 -3.07
CA ARG A 433 -2.46 -26.52 -3.15
C ARG A 433 -0.98 -26.29 -2.99
#